data_9f7badef45a40813e4941f2836be9497
#
_entry.id   9f7badef45a40813e4941f2836be9497
#
_cell.length_a   1.000
_cell.length_b   1.000
_cell.length_c   1.000
_cell.angle_alpha   90.00
_cell.angle_beta   90.00
_cell.angle_gamma   90.00
#
_symmetry.space_group_name_H-M   'P 1'
#
loop_
_entity.id
_entity.type
_entity.pdbx_description
1 polymer ?
#
loop_
_entity_poly.entity_id
_entity_poly.type
_entity_poly.pdbx_seq_one_letter_code
_entity_poly.pdbx_strand_id
1 'polypeptide(L)'
;MSNKPIILWFRQDLRLSDNPALDYAAKSLCPIIPIYILDVRANIGAASKWWLHHSLQSLAQSLNQKLNFFIGNPQEIIDKLIRENNAAEIVWNRCYEPAVIKRDKGIKEYLKNQNVQVKSFNSALLLEPQDTLKEDNTNYKVFTAF
;
A
#
# COMPACT_ATOMS: atom_id res chain seq x y z
N MET A 1 12.34 18.78 -13.03
CA MET A 1 11.82 17.65 -12.24
C MET A 1 10.47 18.07 -11.63
N SER A 2 9.46 17.25 -11.75
CA SER A 2 8.15 17.59 -11.18
C SER A 2 8.27 17.53 -9.65
N ASN A 3 8.10 18.67 -8.98
CA ASN A 3 8.14 18.76 -7.52
C ASN A 3 6.79 18.33 -6.87
N LYS A 4 6.02 17.51 -7.61
CA LYS A 4 4.74 17.02 -7.15
C LYS A 4 4.93 15.92 -6.10
N PRO A 5 4.12 15.90 -5.04
CA PRO A 5 4.26 14.93 -3.98
C PRO A 5 3.92 13.51 -4.42
N ILE A 6 4.48 12.55 -3.70
CA ILE A 6 4.15 11.12 -3.76
C ILE A 6 3.32 10.78 -2.54
N ILE A 7 2.18 10.13 -2.74
CA ILE A 7 1.40 9.55 -1.65
C ILE A 7 1.98 8.19 -1.32
N LEU A 8 2.38 7.98 -0.07
CA LEU A 8 2.84 6.69 0.45
C LEU A 8 1.74 6.10 1.33
N TRP A 9 1.10 5.04 0.84
CA TRP A 9 0.00 4.41 1.56
C TRP A 9 0.49 3.20 2.37
N PHE A 10 0.63 3.40 3.70
CA PHE A 10 0.87 2.32 4.66
C PHE A 10 -0.39 1.48 4.87
N ARG A 11 -0.23 0.17 5.00
CA ARG A 11 -1.34 -0.77 5.20
C ARG A 11 -1.02 -1.76 6.32
N GLN A 12 -0.57 -2.99 6.00
CA GLN A 12 -0.14 -4.00 6.98
C GLN A 12 1.35 -3.90 7.31
N ASP A 13 2.06 -3.07 6.60
CA ASP A 13 3.51 -2.84 6.63
C ASP A 13 3.89 -1.63 7.51
N LEU A 14 3.39 -1.58 8.74
CA LEU A 14 3.56 -0.44 9.67
C LEU A 14 4.99 -0.36 10.23
N ARG A 15 5.98 -0.25 9.35
CA ARG A 15 7.40 -0.19 9.67
C ARG A 15 8.17 0.72 8.70
N LEU A 16 9.31 1.25 9.15
CA LEU A 16 10.21 2.04 8.29
C LEU A 16 11.32 1.18 7.67
N SER A 17 11.84 0.20 8.41
CA SER A 17 12.87 -0.72 7.90
C SER A 17 12.25 -1.76 6.96
N ASP A 18 13.02 -2.20 5.97
CA ASP A 18 12.60 -3.21 5.00
C ASP A 18 11.22 -2.90 4.40
N ASN A 19 11.07 -1.66 3.93
CA ASN A 19 9.82 -1.16 3.34
C ASN A 19 10.10 -0.64 1.91
N PRO A 20 9.91 -1.48 0.89
CA PRO A 20 10.24 -1.12 -0.49
C PRO A 20 9.48 0.08 -1.04
N ALA A 21 8.22 0.28 -0.66
CA ALA A 21 7.45 1.45 -1.08
C ALA A 21 8.02 2.75 -0.47
N LEU A 22 8.41 2.72 0.81
CA LEU A 22 9.05 3.86 1.47
C LEU A 22 10.44 4.14 0.87
N ASP A 23 11.25 3.10 0.66
CA ASP A 23 12.58 3.24 0.05
C ASP A 23 12.48 3.89 -1.35
N TYR A 24 11.55 3.41 -2.16
CA TYR A 24 11.28 4.00 -3.47
C TYR A 24 10.88 5.48 -3.36
N ALA A 25 9.91 5.80 -2.49
CA ALA A 25 9.46 7.18 -2.31
C ALA A 25 10.59 8.09 -1.81
N ALA A 26 11.41 7.63 -0.87
CA ALA A 26 12.55 8.38 -0.34
C ALA A 26 13.61 8.69 -1.40
N LYS A 27 13.88 7.74 -2.31
CA LYS A 27 14.83 7.92 -3.41
C LYS A 27 14.36 8.87 -4.51
N SER A 28 13.07 9.17 -4.58
CA SER A 28 12.50 10.06 -5.59
C SER A 28 12.85 11.53 -5.41
N LEU A 29 13.31 11.93 -4.22
CA LEU A 29 13.56 13.32 -3.80
C LEU A 29 12.33 14.23 -3.90
N CYS A 30 11.14 13.67 -4.05
CA CYS A 30 9.87 14.37 -4.02
C CYS A 30 9.31 14.49 -2.59
N PRO A 31 8.47 15.47 -2.28
CA PRO A 31 7.73 15.48 -1.02
C PRO A 31 6.89 14.20 -0.86
N ILE A 32 6.93 13.58 0.32
CA ILE A 32 6.17 12.36 0.62
C ILE A 32 5.01 12.72 1.54
N ILE A 33 3.82 12.26 1.17
CA ILE A 33 2.62 12.34 2.00
C ILE A 33 2.31 10.93 2.52
N PRO A 34 2.76 10.57 3.73
CA PRO A 34 2.46 9.27 4.30
C PRO A 34 1.02 9.25 4.81
N ILE A 35 0.28 8.21 4.41
CA ILE A 35 -1.12 8.03 4.80
C ILE A 35 -1.38 6.62 5.31
N TYR A 36 -2.36 6.51 6.20
CA TYR A 36 -3.01 5.27 6.57
C TYR A 36 -4.53 5.41 6.42
N ILE A 37 -5.17 4.43 5.81
CA ILE A 37 -6.64 4.41 5.63
C ILE A 37 -7.20 3.19 6.33
N LEU A 38 -8.05 3.41 7.33
CA LEU A 38 -8.87 2.36 7.92
C LEU A 38 -10.10 2.14 7.02
N ASP A 39 -10.08 1.07 6.23
CA ASP A 39 -11.22 0.69 5.39
C ASP A 39 -12.39 0.26 6.29
N VAL A 40 -13.51 0.96 6.19
CA VAL A 40 -14.72 0.67 6.99
C VAL A 40 -15.29 -0.73 6.75
N ARG A 41 -14.93 -1.35 5.62
CA ARG A 41 -15.32 -2.73 5.28
C ARG A 41 -14.42 -3.77 5.94
N ALA A 42 -13.28 -3.36 6.50
CA ALA A 42 -12.38 -4.28 7.21
C ALA A 42 -12.97 -4.61 8.58
N ASN A 43 -13.52 -5.80 8.70
CA ASN A 43 -14.06 -6.29 9.97
C ASN A 43 -12.94 -6.90 10.82
N ILE A 44 -12.22 -6.06 11.55
CA ILE A 44 -11.18 -6.50 12.48
C ILE A 44 -11.71 -6.52 13.91
N GLY A 45 -11.35 -7.58 14.67
CA GLY A 45 -11.75 -7.74 16.07
C GLY A 45 -11.17 -6.67 17.01
N ALA A 46 -11.73 -6.58 18.22
CA ALA A 46 -11.34 -5.56 19.21
C ALA A 46 -9.85 -5.63 19.59
N ALA A 47 -9.30 -6.82 19.80
CA ALA A 47 -7.88 -6.99 20.10
C ALA A 47 -6.98 -6.50 18.95
N SER A 48 -7.37 -6.80 17.69
CA SER A 48 -6.64 -6.33 16.51
C SER A 48 -6.72 -4.81 16.34
N LYS A 49 -7.87 -4.20 16.67
CA LYS A 49 -8.03 -2.74 16.71
C LYS A 49 -7.13 -2.08 17.74
N TRP A 50 -7.05 -2.67 18.93
CA TRP A 50 -6.18 -2.19 20.00
C TRP A 50 -4.70 -2.25 19.57
N TRP A 51 -4.28 -3.39 19.01
CA TRP A 51 -2.92 -3.56 18.49
C TRP A 51 -2.60 -2.57 17.36
N LEU A 52 -3.53 -2.41 16.42
CA LEU A 52 -3.41 -1.47 15.31
C LEU A 52 -3.23 -0.04 15.80
N HIS A 53 -3.99 0.38 16.82
CA HIS A 53 -3.87 1.71 17.43
C HIS A 53 -2.45 2.00 17.89
N HIS A 54 -1.85 1.08 18.68
CA HIS A 54 -0.49 1.24 19.18
C HIS A 54 0.56 1.18 18.07
N SER A 55 0.37 0.32 17.08
CA SER A 55 1.27 0.24 15.92
C SER A 55 1.27 1.53 15.10
N LEU A 56 0.10 2.12 14.88
CA LEU A 56 -0.04 3.40 14.18
C LEU A 56 0.54 4.56 15.00
N GLN A 57 0.37 4.55 16.31
CA GLN A 57 0.98 5.55 17.19
C GLN A 57 2.52 5.49 17.13
N SER A 58 3.08 4.29 17.18
CA SER A 58 4.53 4.08 17.06
C SER A 58 5.06 4.54 15.69
N LEU A 59 4.35 4.18 14.60
CA LEU A 59 4.72 4.62 13.26
C LEU A 59 4.64 6.15 13.10
N ALA A 60 3.59 6.78 13.64
CA ALA A 60 3.44 8.23 13.60
C ALA A 60 4.59 8.93 14.34
N GLN A 61 5.00 8.43 15.51
CA GLN A 61 6.17 8.93 16.24
C GLN A 61 7.45 8.81 15.40
N SER A 62 7.67 7.66 14.78
CA SER A 62 8.84 7.41 13.90
C SER A 62 8.86 8.30 12.67
N LEU A 63 7.71 8.77 12.21
CA LEU A 63 7.54 9.71 11.09
C LEU A 63 7.44 11.18 11.56
N ASN A 64 7.87 11.51 12.78
CA ASN A 64 7.78 12.85 13.36
C ASN A 64 6.37 13.45 13.24
N GLN A 65 5.35 12.66 13.53
CA GLN A 65 3.91 13.01 13.47
C GLN A 65 3.41 13.44 12.08
N LYS A 66 4.08 13.03 11.02
CA LYS A 66 3.68 13.36 9.64
C LYS A 66 2.70 12.35 9.01
N LEU A 67 2.38 11.25 9.70
CA LEU A 67 1.42 10.26 9.22
C LEU A 67 0.00 10.81 9.29
N ASN A 68 -0.70 10.78 8.17
CA ASN A 68 -2.09 11.22 8.06
C ASN A 68 -3.03 10.01 8.15
N PHE A 69 -4.09 10.14 8.95
CA PHE A 69 -5.05 9.06 9.20
C PHE A 69 -6.40 9.37 8.56
N PHE A 70 -6.96 8.37 7.91
CA PHE A 70 -8.27 8.45 7.30
C PHE A 70 -9.10 7.22 7.63
N ILE A 71 -10.44 7.39 7.64
CA ILE A 71 -11.40 6.31 7.81
C ILE A 71 -12.41 6.40 6.67
N GLY A 72 -12.60 5.33 5.93
CA GLY A 72 -13.58 5.31 4.85
C GLY A 72 -13.21 4.40 3.69
N ASN A 73 -13.76 4.72 2.52
CA ASN A 73 -13.47 4.02 1.29
C ASN A 73 -12.08 4.44 0.74
N PRO A 74 -11.12 3.51 0.60
CA PRO A 74 -9.79 3.85 0.13
C PRO A 74 -9.76 4.55 -1.23
N GLN A 75 -10.58 4.13 -2.19
CA GLN A 75 -10.59 4.74 -3.52
C GLN A 75 -11.00 6.22 -3.49
N GLU A 76 -12.05 6.55 -2.75
CA GLU A 76 -12.56 7.93 -2.62
C GLU A 76 -11.54 8.83 -1.89
N ILE A 77 -10.94 8.31 -0.81
CA ILE A 77 -9.93 9.04 -0.04
C ILE A 77 -8.69 9.31 -0.88
N ILE A 78 -8.19 8.30 -1.59
CA ILE A 78 -7.01 8.44 -2.45
C ILE A 78 -7.29 9.43 -3.58
N ASP A 79 -8.43 9.35 -4.24
CA ASP A 79 -8.82 10.28 -5.31
C ASP A 79 -8.86 11.73 -4.80
N LYS A 80 -9.49 11.96 -3.66
CA LYS A 80 -9.52 13.26 -3.00
C LYS A 80 -8.11 13.78 -2.71
N LEU A 81 -7.26 12.96 -2.10
CA LEU A 81 -5.90 13.37 -1.73
C LEU A 81 -5.03 13.69 -2.94
N ILE A 82 -5.16 12.92 -4.03
CA ILE A 82 -4.45 13.17 -5.29
C ILE A 82 -4.82 14.55 -5.84
N ARG A 83 -6.11 14.87 -5.89
CA ARG A 83 -6.59 16.17 -6.39
C ARG A 83 -6.17 17.34 -5.50
N GLU A 84 -6.37 17.22 -4.19
CA GLU A 84 -6.07 18.31 -3.24
C GLU A 84 -4.58 18.63 -3.17
N ASN A 85 -3.72 17.63 -3.31
CA ASN A 85 -2.27 17.81 -3.22
C ASN A 85 -1.58 17.87 -4.60
N ASN A 86 -2.32 17.76 -5.70
CA ASN A 86 -1.77 17.65 -7.05
C ASN A 86 -0.69 16.56 -7.13
N ALA A 87 -0.91 15.41 -6.46
CA ALA A 87 0.05 14.34 -6.39
C ALA A 87 0.20 13.65 -7.75
N ALA A 88 1.44 13.37 -8.15
CA ALA A 88 1.74 12.73 -9.43
C ALA A 88 1.73 11.20 -9.32
N GLU A 89 1.94 10.67 -8.14
CA GLU A 89 2.15 9.25 -7.92
C GLU A 89 1.62 8.81 -6.56
N ILE A 90 1.16 7.57 -6.50
CA ILE A 90 0.88 6.86 -5.25
C ILE A 90 1.62 5.53 -5.24
N VAL A 91 2.19 5.19 -4.07
CA VAL A 91 2.94 3.96 -3.88
C VAL A 91 2.48 3.21 -2.64
N TRP A 92 2.54 1.88 -2.69
CA TRP A 92 2.24 1.01 -1.55
C TRP A 92 2.89 -0.35 -1.65
N ASN A 93 2.91 -1.09 -0.54
CA ASN A 93 3.28 -2.51 -0.53
C ASN A 93 2.04 -3.38 -0.70
N ARG A 94 2.15 -4.45 -1.48
CA ARG A 94 1.01 -5.35 -1.79
C ARG A 94 0.52 -6.10 -0.56
N CYS A 95 -0.79 -6.27 -0.48
CA CYS A 95 -1.44 -7.25 0.37
C CYS A 95 -2.03 -8.35 -0.52
N TYR A 96 -2.10 -9.57 -0.02
CA TYR A 96 -2.36 -10.75 -0.85
C TYR A 96 -3.72 -11.40 -0.56
N GLU A 97 -4.55 -10.81 0.28
CA GLU A 97 -5.93 -11.25 0.47
C GLU A 97 -6.76 -11.01 -0.79
N PRO A 98 -7.56 -11.98 -1.25
CA PRO A 98 -8.28 -11.89 -2.53
C PRO A 98 -9.15 -10.64 -2.68
N ALA A 99 -9.85 -10.24 -1.61
CA ALA A 99 -10.68 -9.03 -1.61
C ALA A 99 -9.85 -7.75 -1.77
N VAL A 100 -8.66 -7.71 -1.14
CA VAL A 100 -7.72 -6.59 -1.21
C VAL A 100 -7.08 -6.51 -2.59
N ILE A 101 -6.68 -7.63 -3.18
CA ILE A 101 -6.14 -7.71 -4.54
C ILE A 101 -7.16 -7.13 -5.54
N LYS A 102 -8.42 -7.57 -5.44
CA LYS A 102 -9.50 -7.09 -6.32
C LYS A 102 -9.72 -5.58 -6.19
N ARG A 103 -9.76 -5.08 -4.95
CA ARG A 103 -9.88 -3.64 -4.66
C ARG A 103 -8.71 -2.86 -5.24
N ASP A 104 -7.49 -3.31 -4.97
CA ASP A 104 -6.26 -2.63 -5.39
C ASP A 104 -6.12 -2.60 -6.92
N LYS A 105 -6.58 -3.65 -7.61
CA LYS A 105 -6.66 -3.68 -9.07
C LYS A 105 -7.60 -2.58 -9.58
N GLY A 106 -8.79 -2.46 -9.01
CA GLY A 106 -9.74 -1.40 -9.36
C GLY A 106 -9.19 0.00 -9.12
N ILE A 107 -8.51 0.22 -7.99
CA ILE A 107 -7.87 1.52 -7.70
C ILE A 107 -6.78 1.84 -8.73
N LYS A 108 -5.93 0.86 -9.09
CA LYS A 108 -4.88 1.04 -10.12
C LYS A 108 -5.47 1.42 -11.47
N GLU A 109 -6.49 0.72 -11.93
CA GLU A 109 -7.16 0.99 -13.21
C GLU A 109 -7.80 2.39 -13.21
N TYR A 110 -8.49 2.75 -12.13
CA TYR A 110 -9.11 4.06 -11.98
C TYR A 110 -8.09 5.21 -12.04
N LEU A 111 -7.01 5.10 -11.29
CA LEU A 111 -5.96 6.14 -11.23
C LEU A 111 -5.16 6.24 -12.53
N LYS A 112 -4.91 5.11 -13.19
CA LYS A 112 -4.25 5.09 -14.50
C LYS A 112 -5.05 5.90 -15.54
N ASN A 113 -6.38 5.80 -15.51
CA ASN A 113 -7.25 6.58 -16.40
C ASN A 113 -7.21 8.10 -16.11
N GLN A 114 -6.73 8.48 -14.94
CA GLN A 114 -6.51 9.89 -14.56
C GLN A 114 -5.06 10.35 -14.74
N ASN A 115 -4.23 9.56 -15.43
CA ASN A 115 -2.80 9.83 -15.62
C ASN A 115 -1.99 9.95 -14.30
N VAL A 116 -2.44 9.28 -13.23
CA VAL A 116 -1.71 9.18 -11.98
C VAL A 116 -0.87 7.91 -11.99
N GLN A 117 0.41 8.04 -11.68
CA GLN A 117 1.30 6.88 -11.58
C GLN A 117 0.98 6.06 -10.33
N VAL A 118 0.97 4.74 -10.50
CA VAL A 118 0.74 3.82 -9.37
C VAL A 118 1.81 2.74 -9.37
N LYS A 119 2.53 2.63 -8.25
CA LYS A 119 3.51 1.56 -8.06
C LYS A 119 3.21 0.75 -6.82
N SER A 120 3.40 -0.55 -6.90
CA SER A 120 3.24 -1.44 -5.77
C SER A 120 4.38 -2.44 -5.69
N PHE A 121 4.79 -2.74 -4.47
CA PHE A 121 5.98 -3.54 -4.18
C PHE A 121 5.62 -4.78 -3.38
N ASN A 122 6.44 -5.83 -3.50
CA ASN A 122 6.41 -6.95 -2.58
C ASN A 122 7.19 -6.57 -1.31
N SER A 123 6.57 -6.72 -0.16
CA SER A 123 7.22 -6.49 1.15
C SER A 123 6.92 -7.60 2.16
N ALA A 124 6.19 -8.63 1.75
CA ALA A 124 5.68 -9.66 2.65
C ALA A 124 5.99 -11.07 2.20
N LEU A 125 6.23 -11.30 0.91
CA LEU A 125 6.45 -12.63 0.36
C LEU A 125 7.90 -12.81 -0.09
N LEU A 126 8.44 -13.99 0.15
CA LEU A 126 9.77 -14.38 -0.36
C LEU A 126 9.75 -14.46 -1.90
N LEU A 127 8.67 -15.01 -2.45
CA LEU A 127 8.41 -15.09 -3.88
C LEU A 127 6.99 -14.60 -4.19
N GLU A 128 6.82 -13.92 -5.30
CA GLU A 128 5.47 -13.55 -5.76
C GLU A 128 4.70 -14.79 -6.24
N PRO A 129 3.37 -14.84 -6.07
CA PRO A 129 2.57 -16.01 -6.50
C PRO A 129 2.77 -16.38 -7.97
N GLN A 130 2.93 -15.41 -8.86
CA GLN A 130 3.18 -15.66 -10.28
C GLN A 130 4.55 -16.29 -10.55
N ASP A 131 5.55 -16.05 -9.68
CA ASP A 131 6.90 -16.58 -9.85
C ASP A 131 7.00 -18.04 -9.37
N THR A 132 5.94 -18.55 -8.73
CA THR A 132 5.84 -19.91 -8.21
C THR A 132 4.96 -20.84 -9.07
N LEU A 133 4.51 -20.37 -10.22
CA LEU A 133 3.72 -21.16 -11.15
C LEU A 133 4.63 -22.06 -12.01
N LYS A 134 4.06 -23.16 -12.49
CA LYS A 134 4.67 -23.98 -13.54
C LYS A 134 4.69 -23.25 -14.88
N GLU A 135 5.41 -23.79 -15.85
CA GLU A 135 5.44 -23.26 -17.23
C GLU A 135 4.05 -23.17 -17.88
N ASP A 136 3.11 -24.04 -17.49
CA ASP A 136 1.73 -24.05 -17.94
C ASP A 136 0.81 -23.08 -17.15
N ASN A 137 1.38 -22.22 -16.29
CA ASN A 137 0.69 -21.29 -15.39
C ASN A 137 -0.23 -21.97 -14.36
N THR A 138 -0.02 -23.25 -14.04
CA THR A 138 -0.71 -23.94 -12.97
C THR A 138 0.14 -24.03 -11.70
N ASN A 139 -0.53 -24.25 -10.55
CA ASN A 139 0.16 -24.40 -9.28
C ASN A 139 0.82 -25.79 -9.16
N TYR A 140 1.95 -25.84 -8.45
CA TYR A 140 2.52 -27.11 -7.99
C TYR A 140 1.57 -27.77 -6.97
N LYS A 141 1.32 -29.09 -7.14
CA LYS A 141 0.43 -29.84 -6.23
C LYS A 141 1.19 -30.55 -5.12
N VAL A 142 2.49 -30.74 -5.28
CA VAL A 142 3.36 -31.42 -4.31
C VAL A 142 4.68 -30.67 -4.19
N PHE A 143 5.24 -30.66 -2.98
CA PHE A 143 6.47 -29.94 -2.68
C PHE A 143 7.67 -30.43 -3.52
N THR A 144 7.80 -31.71 -3.72
CA THR A 144 8.94 -32.34 -4.45
C THR A 144 9.00 -31.96 -5.94
N ALA A 145 7.95 -31.41 -6.49
CA ALA A 145 7.88 -30.96 -7.88
C ALA A 145 8.14 -29.44 -8.06
N PHE A 146 8.32 -28.74 -6.95
CA PHE A 146 8.56 -27.27 -6.94
C PHE A 146 10.01 -26.90 -7.25
#